data_cd6efb0f3332044a0324f2af00df1a40
#
_entry.id   cd6efb0f3332044a0324f2af00df1a40
#
_cell.length_a   1.000
_cell.length_b   1.000
_cell.length_c   1.000
_cell.angle_alpha   90.00
_cell.angle_beta   90.00
_cell.angle_gamma   90.00
#
_symmetry.space_group_name_H-M   'P 1'
#
loop_
_entity.id
_entity.type
_entity.pdbx_description
1 polymer ?
#
loop_
_entity_poly.entity_id
_entity_poly.type
_entity_poly.pdbx_seq_one_letter_code
_entity_poly.pdbx_strand_id
1 'polypeptide(L)'
;MSYQVLARKWRPQTFADVVGQEHVLTALANGLSLGRIHHAYLFSGTRGVGKTSIARLLAKGLNCETGITATPCGVCDNCREIEQGRFVDLIEIDAASRTKVEDTRDLLDNVQYAPARGRFKVYLIDEVHMLSRHSFNALLKTLEEPPAHVKFLLATTDPQKLPVTILSRCLQFHLKALDVEQIRHQLEHILNEEHIAHEPRALQLLSRAADGSLRDALSLTDQAIASGDGQVSTQAVSAMLGTLDDDQALSLVEAVVDANGERVMSLINEAAARGIEWEALLVEMLSLLHRIAMVQLSPAALGSDMAAIEQRMRELARTVPPGDLQLYYQTLLIGRKELPWAPDRRMGVEMTLLRALAFHPRMPVSYTHLRAHETSTVSRM
;
A
#
# COMPACT_ATOMS: atom_id res chain seq x y z
N MET A 1 31.17 3.25 -6.67
CA MET A 1 30.13 3.65 -5.71
C MET A 1 29.31 2.40 -5.37
N SER A 2 29.12 2.06 -4.12
CA SER A 2 28.31 0.89 -3.76
C SER A 2 26.83 1.19 -4.05
N TYR A 3 26.15 0.25 -4.71
CA TYR A 3 24.70 0.33 -4.94
C TYR A 3 23.95 0.46 -3.61
N GLN A 4 23.04 1.40 -3.54
CA GLN A 4 22.19 1.62 -2.38
C GLN A 4 20.73 1.46 -2.78
N VAL A 5 19.99 0.64 -2.02
CA VAL A 5 18.56 0.40 -2.29
C VAL A 5 17.76 1.70 -2.19
N LEU A 6 16.76 1.86 -3.06
CA LEU A 6 15.96 3.10 -3.17
C LEU A 6 15.28 3.49 -1.86
N ALA A 7 14.75 2.53 -1.13
CA ALA A 7 14.09 2.79 0.16
C ALA A 7 15.01 3.43 1.20
N ARG A 8 16.30 3.15 1.15
CA ARG A 8 17.32 3.75 2.02
C ARG A 8 17.80 5.09 1.47
N LYS A 9 18.10 5.15 0.17
CA LYS A 9 18.61 6.36 -0.50
C LYS A 9 17.58 7.50 -0.47
N TRP A 10 16.31 7.17 -0.66
CA TRP A 10 15.19 8.14 -0.75
C TRP A 10 14.40 8.26 0.56
N ARG A 11 14.99 7.87 1.68
CA ARG A 11 14.41 8.16 2.99
C ARG A 11 14.30 9.68 3.16
N PRO A 12 13.13 10.22 3.57
CA PRO A 12 12.96 11.66 3.77
C PRO A 12 14.01 12.23 4.72
N GLN A 13 14.64 13.35 4.34
CA GLN A 13 15.63 14.07 5.13
C GLN A 13 15.05 15.36 5.72
N THR A 14 13.95 15.84 5.19
CA THR A 14 13.19 17.00 5.66
C THR A 14 11.70 16.66 5.69
N PHE A 15 10.91 17.47 6.40
CA PHE A 15 9.45 17.31 6.35
C PHE A 15 8.88 17.52 4.95
N ALA A 16 9.48 18.38 4.15
CA ALA A 16 9.06 18.62 2.77
C ALA A 16 9.23 17.38 1.86
N ASP A 17 10.15 16.48 2.19
CA ASP A 17 10.40 15.25 1.41
C ASP A 17 9.37 14.15 1.69
N VAL A 18 8.57 14.28 2.74
CA VAL A 18 7.57 13.27 3.12
C VAL A 18 6.38 13.34 2.17
N VAL A 19 6.02 12.20 1.62
CA VAL A 19 4.84 12.08 0.72
C VAL A 19 3.57 11.92 1.55
N GLY A 20 2.59 12.76 1.28
CA GLY A 20 1.34 12.77 2.03
C GLY A 20 1.51 13.28 3.46
N GLN A 21 0.57 12.99 4.35
CA GLN A 21 0.62 13.27 5.80
C GLN A 21 0.66 14.78 6.15
N GLU A 22 0.18 15.65 5.28
CA GLU A 22 0.27 17.11 5.45
C GLU A 22 -0.26 17.58 6.80
N HIS A 23 -1.35 17.00 7.28
CA HIS A 23 -1.96 17.35 8.56
C HIS A 23 -1.04 17.07 9.75
N VAL A 24 -0.29 15.96 9.72
CA VAL A 24 0.69 15.58 10.75
C VAL A 24 1.91 16.48 10.67
N LEU A 25 2.45 16.67 9.47
CA LEU A 25 3.64 17.49 9.24
C LEU A 25 3.44 18.93 9.65
N THR A 26 2.28 19.51 9.34
CA THR A 26 1.92 20.87 9.73
C THR A 26 1.86 21.01 11.26
N ALA A 27 1.23 20.06 11.94
CA ALA A 27 1.13 20.08 13.41
C ALA A 27 2.50 19.94 14.08
N LEU A 28 3.36 19.05 13.58
CA LEU A 28 4.73 18.87 14.11
C LEU A 28 5.60 20.10 13.85
N ALA A 29 5.55 20.67 12.65
CA ALA A 29 6.30 21.87 12.30
C ALA A 29 5.88 23.08 13.17
N ASN A 30 4.59 23.27 13.39
CA ASN A 30 4.08 24.31 14.25
C ASN A 30 4.52 24.12 15.71
N GLY A 31 4.48 22.88 16.21
CA GLY A 31 4.95 22.56 17.56
C GLY A 31 6.42 22.89 17.75
N LEU A 32 7.27 22.51 16.80
CA LEU A 32 8.70 22.82 16.81
C LEU A 32 8.97 24.33 16.74
N SER A 33 8.28 25.04 15.84
CA SER A 33 8.46 26.48 15.64
C SER A 33 8.00 27.31 16.83
N LEU A 34 6.94 26.87 17.53
CA LEU A 34 6.39 27.55 18.71
C LEU A 34 7.03 27.10 20.02
N GLY A 35 7.95 26.14 19.98
CA GLY A 35 8.55 25.56 21.19
C GLY A 35 7.56 24.76 22.05
N ARG A 36 6.45 24.35 21.49
CA ARG A 36 5.45 23.50 22.17
C ARG A 36 5.77 22.05 21.97
N ILE A 37 6.76 21.55 22.71
CA ILE A 37 7.23 20.19 22.60
C ILE A 37 6.56 19.31 23.66
N HIS A 38 5.81 18.30 23.21
CA HIS A 38 5.21 17.32 24.09
C HIS A 38 6.26 16.29 24.56
N HIS A 39 6.05 15.65 25.70
CA HIS A 39 6.98 14.62 26.21
C HIS A 39 6.87 13.29 25.46
N ALA A 40 5.73 12.99 24.86
CA ALA A 40 5.49 11.76 24.14
C ALA A 40 4.59 11.96 22.92
N TYR A 41 4.99 11.37 21.78
CA TYR A 41 4.25 11.34 20.54
C TYR A 41 3.96 9.90 20.16
N LEU A 42 2.74 9.63 19.70
CA LEU A 42 2.35 8.33 19.18
C LEU A 42 1.95 8.46 17.70
N PHE A 43 2.69 7.77 16.84
CA PHE A 43 2.41 7.66 15.42
C PHE A 43 1.77 6.31 15.14
N SER A 44 0.54 6.29 14.66
CA SER A 44 -0.18 5.09 14.25
C SER A 44 -0.40 5.06 12.74
N GLY A 45 -0.56 3.90 12.18
CA GLY A 45 -0.80 3.71 10.76
C GLY A 45 -0.28 2.37 10.27
N THR A 46 -0.64 2.00 9.05
CA THR A 46 -0.21 0.76 8.42
C THR A 46 1.31 0.74 8.20
N ARG A 47 1.85 -0.44 7.92
CA ARG A 47 3.28 -0.60 7.66
C ARG A 47 3.71 0.21 6.42
N GLY A 48 4.87 0.84 6.50
CA GLY A 48 5.50 1.51 5.35
C GLY A 48 4.94 2.87 4.97
N VAL A 49 4.08 3.48 5.81
CA VAL A 49 3.50 4.82 5.56
C VAL A 49 4.38 5.99 6.03
N GLY A 50 5.50 5.70 6.70
CA GLY A 50 6.48 6.72 7.08
C GLY A 50 6.52 7.05 8.58
N LYS A 51 5.93 6.24 9.46
CA LYS A 51 5.94 6.48 10.93
C LYS A 51 7.35 6.72 11.48
N THR A 52 8.25 5.79 11.23
CA THR A 52 9.63 5.86 11.70
C THR A 52 10.41 7.00 11.06
N SER A 53 10.18 7.27 9.78
CA SER A 53 10.82 8.39 9.07
C SER A 53 10.41 9.74 9.65
N ILE A 54 9.13 9.96 9.92
CA ILE A 54 8.62 11.18 10.55
C ILE A 54 9.17 11.32 11.96
N ALA A 55 9.23 10.24 12.73
CA ALA A 55 9.80 10.24 14.08
C ALA A 55 11.27 10.66 14.08
N ARG A 56 12.08 10.15 13.15
CA ARG A 56 13.50 10.58 13.01
C ARG A 56 13.63 12.04 12.59
N LEU A 57 12.77 12.54 11.72
CA LEU A 57 12.75 13.95 11.35
C LEU A 57 12.42 14.84 12.55
N LEU A 58 11.48 14.42 13.38
CA LEU A 58 11.18 15.11 14.63
C LEU A 58 12.38 15.11 15.57
N ALA A 59 13.07 13.98 15.71
CA ALA A 59 14.30 13.88 16.51
C ALA A 59 15.40 14.84 15.99
N LYS A 60 15.57 14.98 14.68
CA LYS A 60 16.48 15.97 14.08
C LYS A 60 16.09 17.40 14.46
N GLY A 61 14.81 17.73 14.34
CA GLY A 61 14.29 19.05 14.71
C GLY A 61 14.49 19.38 16.19
N LEU A 62 14.41 18.38 17.06
CA LEU A 62 14.65 18.53 18.50
C LEU A 62 16.14 18.72 18.86
N ASN A 63 17.04 18.08 18.14
CA ASN A 63 18.46 17.98 18.46
C ASN A 63 19.41 18.67 17.48
N CYS A 64 18.91 19.37 16.48
CA CYS A 64 19.75 20.16 15.59
C CYS A 64 20.59 21.18 16.39
N GLU A 65 21.87 21.30 16.10
CA GLU A 65 22.78 22.22 16.82
C GLU A 65 22.38 23.70 16.67
N THR A 66 21.68 24.04 15.58
CA THR A 66 21.16 25.39 15.35
C THR A 66 20.01 25.80 16.28
N GLY A 67 19.39 24.84 16.93
CA GLY A 67 18.25 25.03 17.84
C GLY A 67 17.09 24.09 17.55
N ILE A 68 16.02 24.16 18.34
CA ILE A 68 14.77 23.44 18.08
C ILE A 68 14.12 24.10 16.86
N THR A 69 13.89 23.31 15.81
CA THR A 69 13.45 23.84 14.52
C THR A 69 12.63 22.83 13.72
N ALA A 70 11.68 23.33 12.94
CA ALA A 70 10.96 22.56 11.91
C ALA A 70 11.83 22.30 10.67
N THR A 71 12.94 23.04 10.50
CA THR A 71 13.86 22.95 9.38
C THR A 71 15.28 22.64 9.86
N PRO A 72 15.57 21.41 10.32
CA PRO A 72 16.91 21.05 10.76
C PRO A 72 17.93 21.28 9.65
N CYS A 73 19.15 21.70 10.02
CA CYS A 73 20.16 22.14 9.05
C CYS A 73 20.66 21.00 8.13
N GLY A 74 20.59 19.74 8.57
CA GLY A 74 21.05 18.58 7.83
C GLY A 74 22.58 18.44 7.70
N VAL A 75 23.36 19.41 8.18
CA VAL A 75 24.81 19.45 8.00
C VAL A 75 25.60 19.39 9.32
N CYS A 76 24.98 19.67 10.45
CA CYS A 76 25.63 19.52 11.75
C CYS A 76 25.85 18.05 12.11
N ASP A 77 26.73 17.77 13.05
CA ASP A 77 27.04 16.40 13.45
C ASP A 77 25.82 15.67 13.99
N ASN A 78 24.96 16.34 14.77
CA ASN A 78 23.73 15.75 15.30
C ASN A 78 22.78 15.34 14.16
N CYS A 79 22.51 16.20 13.19
CA CYS A 79 21.66 15.87 12.05
C CYS A 79 22.23 14.71 11.23
N ARG A 80 23.53 14.71 10.95
CA ARG A 80 24.20 13.66 10.17
C ARG A 80 24.15 12.32 10.90
N GLU A 81 24.42 12.29 12.19
CA GLU A 81 24.42 11.06 12.97
C GLU A 81 23.00 10.49 13.13
N ILE A 82 21.98 11.34 13.27
CA ILE A 82 20.58 10.90 13.29
C ILE A 82 20.19 10.27 11.95
N GLU A 83 20.56 10.89 10.83
CA GLU A 83 20.32 10.33 9.48
C GLU A 83 21.01 8.99 9.28
N GLN A 84 22.21 8.82 9.83
CA GLN A 84 22.99 7.59 9.74
C GLN A 84 22.56 6.51 10.75
N GLY A 85 21.64 6.85 11.67
CA GLY A 85 21.16 5.93 12.71
C GLY A 85 22.17 5.62 13.81
N ARG A 86 23.12 6.50 14.06
CA ARG A 86 24.21 6.32 15.06
C ARG A 86 24.34 7.45 16.09
N PHE A 87 23.31 8.30 16.19
CA PHE A 87 23.31 9.37 17.20
C PHE A 87 23.12 8.79 18.60
N VAL A 88 24.02 9.12 19.53
CA VAL A 88 24.05 8.52 20.86
C VAL A 88 22.79 8.79 21.69
N ASP A 89 22.18 9.97 21.53
CA ASP A 89 20.98 10.38 22.27
C ASP A 89 19.66 10.05 21.56
N LEU A 90 19.72 9.37 20.41
CA LEU A 90 18.57 8.75 19.76
C LEU A 90 18.65 7.24 19.94
N ILE A 91 17.85 6.72 20.86
CA ILE A 91 17.80 5.30 21.18
C ILE A 91 16.63 4.68 20.45
N GLU A 92 16.92 3.89 19.42
CA GLU A 92 15.92 3.18 18.61
C GLU A 92 15.72 1.77 19.16
N ILE A 93 14.46 1.44 19.47
CA ILE A 93 14.04 0.15 19.99
C ILE A 93 12.97 -0.41 19.06
N ASP A 94 13.20 -1.61 18.52
CA ASP A 94 12.17 -2.38 17.83
C ASP A 94 11.58 -3.41 18.80
N ALA A 95 10.37 -3.14 19.29
CA ALA A 95 9.70 -3.99 20.25
C ALA A 95 9.24 -5.34 19.68
N ALA A 96 9.18 -5.48 18.35
CA ALA A 96 8.86 -6.76 17.69
C ALA A 96 10.07 -7.70 17.64
N SER A 97 11.28 -7.22 17.84
CA SER A 97 12.50 -8.01 17.82
C SER A 97 12.64 -8.82 19.11
N ARG A 98 12.58 -10.16 19.00
CA ARG A 98 12.68 -11.08 20.15
C ARG A 98 14.03 -11.07 20.87
N THR A 99 15.08 -10.61 20.23
CA THR A 99 16.44 -10.65 20.75
C THR A 99 16.78 -9.54 21.76
N LYS A 100 15.87 -8.58 22.00
CA LYS A 100 16.14 -7.38 22.80
C LYS A 100 15.14 -7.13 23.94
N VAL A 101 14.37 -8.13 24.38
CA VAL A 101 13.34 -7.94 25.42
C VAL A 101 13.97 -7.56 26.76
N GLU A 102 15.12 -8.13 27.10
CA GLU A 102 15.85 -7.80 28.34
C GLU A 102 16.54 -6.44 28.23
N ASP A 103 17.13 -6.14 27.07
CA ASP A 103 17.80 -4.85 26.79
C ASP A 103 16.85 -3.66 26.86
N THR A 104 15.56 -3.84 26.48
CA THR A 104 14.57 -2.76 26.48
C THR A 104 14.26 -2.27 27.89
N ARG A 105 14.20 -3.16 28.85
CA ARG A 105 13.98 -2.79 30.25
C ARG A 105 15.14 -1.95 30.80
N ASP A 106 16.36 -2.40 30.57
CA ASP A 106 17.57 -1.69 31.03
C ASP A 106 17.69 -0.30 30.39
N LEU A 107 17.31 -0.17 29.12
CA LEU A 107 17.30 1.11 28.43
C LEU A 107 16.25 2.07 29.02
N LEU A 108 15.08 1.59 29.39
CA LEU A 108 14.03 2.40 30.01
C LEU A 108 14.35 2.75 31.47
N ASP A 109 15.08 1.90 32.20
CA ASP A 109 15.55 2.18 33.54
C ASP A 109 16.60 3.30 33.57
N ASN A 110 17.31 3.51 32.46
CA ASN A 110 18.32 4.56 32.29
C ASN A 110 17.79 5.91 31.82
N VAL A 111 16.48 6.09 31.73
CA VAL A 111 15.80 7.31 31.21
C VAL A 111 16.19 8.57 32.01
N GLN A 112 16.46 8.44 33.29
CA GLN A 112 16.79 9.55 34.19
C GLN A 112 18.13 10.22 33.87
N TYR A 113 19.03 9.58 33.13
CA TYR A 113 20.36 10.14 32.84
C TYR A 113 20.27 11.23 31.77
N ALA A 114 21.07 12.28 31.91
CA ALA A 114 21.13 13.37 30.95
C ALA A 114 21.61 12.93 29.57
N PRO A 115 21.22 13.64 28.49
CA PRO A 115 21.78 13.39 27.17
C PRO A 115 23.29 13.66 27.13
N ALA A 116 24.00 12.87 26.32
CA ALA A 116 25.45 12.98 26.18
C ALA A 116 25.88 14.17 25.31
N ARG A 117 25.16 14.41 24.22
CA ARG A 117 25.50 15.45 23.22
C ARG A 117 24.30 16.29 22.78
N GLY A 118 23.14 15.68 22.68
CA GLY A 118 21.92 16.35 22.24
C GLY A 118 21.29 17.20 23.31
N ARG A 119 20.30 17.98 22.89
CA ARG A 119 19.45 18.76 23.78
C ARG A 119 18.47 17.88 24.53
N PHE A 120 17.97 16.86 23.82
CA PHE A 120 17.04 15.87 24.35
C PHE A 120 17.56 14.45 24.13
N LYS A 121 17.28 13.59 25.08
CA LYS A 121 17.41 12.14 24.94
C LYS A 121 16.10 11.61 24.38
N VAL A 122 16.16 11.03 23.18
CA VAL A 122 14.98 10.61 22.42
C VAL A 122 14.91 9.11 22.33
N TYR A 123 13.80 8.53 22.77
CA TYR A 123 13.49 7.11 22.64
C TYR A 123 12.50 6.92 21.50
N LEU A 124 12.93 6.30 20.43
CA LEU A 124 12.08 5.89 19.31
C LEU A 124 11.78 4.40 19.47
N ILE A 125 10.53 4.09 19.83
CA ILE A 125 10.08 2.72 20.05
C ILE A 125 9.13 2.34 18.93
N ASP A 126 9.58 1.47 18.03
CA ASP A 126 8.79 0.94 16.94
C ASP A 126 8.00 -0.29 17.41
N GLU A 127 6.80 -0.46 16.85
CA GLU A 127 5.86 -1.53 17.24
C GLU A 127 5.64 -1.59 18.76
N VAL A 128 5.42 -0.43 19.39
CA VAL A 128 5.34 -0.27 20.85
C VAL A 128 4.31 -1.20 21.51
N HIS A 129 3.26 -1.61 20.79
CA HIS A 129 2.26 -2.57 21.29
C HIS A 129 2.84 -3.98 21.54
N MET A 130 4.05 -4.27 21.04
CA MET A 130 4.75 -5.54 21.23
C MET A 130 5.65 -5.58 22.45
N LEU A 131 5.76 -4.48 23.21
CA LEU A 131 6.55 -4.46 24.46
C LEU A 131 6.04 -5.50 25.46
N SER A 132 6.97 -6.06 26.25
CA SER A 132 6.62 -6.91 27.37
C SER A 132 5.83 -6.13 28.45
N ARG A 133 5.09 -6.83 29.28
CA ARG A 133 4.34 -6.22 30.38
C ARG A 133 5.22 -5.38 31.30
N HIS A 134 6.44 -5.86 31.58
CA HIS A 134 7.42 -5.13 32.40
C HIS A 134 7.89 -3.85 31.72
N SER A 135 8.20 -3.91 30.43
CA SER A 135 8.60 -2.74 29.65
C SER A 135 7.48 -1.72 29.53
N PHE A 136 6.23 -2.16 29.35
CA PHE A 136 5.06 -1.27 29.40
C PHE A 136 4.94 -0.53 30.72
N ASN A 137 5.08 -1.22 31.84
CA ASN A 137 5.00 -0.61 33.16
C ASN A 137 6.12 0.40 33.38
N ALA A 138 7.34 0.10 32.94
CA ALA A 138 8.45 1.05 33.00
C ALA A 138 8.21 2.30 32.15
N LEU A 139 7.70 2.11 30.92
CA LEU A 139 7.31 3.20 30.02
C LEU A 139 6.20 4.06 30.64
N LEU A 140 5.14 3.43 31.15
CA LEU A 140 4.01 4.13 31.77
C LEU A 140 4.46 4.98 32.97
N LYS A 141 5.29 4.43 33.84
CA LYS A 141 5.85 5.17 34.98
C LYS A 141 6.62 6.42 34.54
N THR A 142 7.42 6.31 33.49
CA THR A 142 8.15 7.44 32.93
C THR A 142 7.21 8.46 32.26
N LEU A 143 6.15 8.03 31.61
CA LEU A 143 5.16 8.93 31.00
C LEU A 143 4.31 9.67 32.03
N GLU A 144 4.18 9.16 33.24
CA GLU A 144 3.48 9.83 34.34
C GLU A 144 4.28 10.99 34.91
N GLU A 145 5.58 10.81 35.05
CA GLU A 145 6.52 11.83 35.54
C GLU A 145 7.72 11.95 34.59
N PRO A 146 7.51 12.52 33.38
CA PRO A 146 8.57 12.55 32.37
C PRO A 146 9.65 13.56 32.73
N PRO A 147 10.93 13.14 32.67
CA PRO A 147 12.05 14.09 32.79
C PRO A 147 12.02 15.09 31.62
N ALA A 148 12.34 16.36 31.90
CA ALA A 148 12.29 17.43 30.91
C ALA A 148 13.19 17.21 29.69
N HIS A 149 14.29 16.49 29.87
CA HIS A 149 15.30 16.20 28.85
C HIS A 149 14.99 14.95 28.02
N VAL A 150 13.89 14.25 28.30
CA VAL A 150 13.51 13.00 27.63
C VAL A 150 12.28 13.19 26.77
N LYS A 151 12.32 12.67 25.54
CA LYS A 151 11.19 12.63 24.61
C LYS A 151 10.98 11.21 24.12
N PHE A 152 9.71 10.79 24.06
CA PHE A 152 9.30 9.50 23.53
C PHE A 152 8.62 9.67 22.18
N LEU A 153 9.10 8.94 21.20
CA LEU A 153 8.50 8.83 19.87
C LEU A 153 8.08 7.38 19.68
N LEU A 154 6.78 7.12 19.82
CA LEU A 154 6.21 5.78 19.77
C LEU A 154 5.56 5.56 18.39
N ALA A 155 5.78 4.40 17.81
CA ALA A 155 5.15 4.00 16.57
C ALA A 155 4.42 2.66 16.73
N THR A 156 3.24 2.53 16.13
CA THR A 156 2.46 1.31 16.17
C THR A 156 1.63 1.12 14.90
N THR A 157 1.52 -0.12 14.45
CA THR A 157 0.56 -0.51 13.40
C THR A 157 -0.83 -0.79 13.98
N ASP A 158 -0.93 -1.04 15.28
CA ASP A 158 -2.18 -1.40 15.94
C ASP A 158 -2.39 -0.61 17.25
N PRO A 159 -2.91 0.62 17.17
CA PRO A 159 -3.13 1.44 18.35
C PRO A 159 -4.18 0.87 19.30
N GLN A 160 -5.06 -0.02 18.81
CA GLN A 160 -6.11 -0.63 19.64
C GLN A 160 -5.54 -1.61 20.68
N LYS A 161 -4.35 -2.13 20.45
CA LYS A 161 -3.64 -2.99 21.42
C LYS A 161 -2.95 -2.21 22.53
N LEU A 162 -2.90 -0.89 22.45
CA LEU A 162 -2.28 -0.07 23.49
C LEU A 162 -3.28 0.23 24.62
N PRO A 163 -2.82 0.17 25.88
CA PRO A 163 -3.64 0.59 27.02
C PRO A 163 -4.04 2.07 26.92
N VAL A 164 -5.26 2.39 27.32
CA VAL A 164 -5.77 3.77 27.39
C VAL A 164 -4.86 4.66 28.23
N THR A 165 -4.22 4.11 29.25
CA THR A 165 -3.26 4.81 30.12
C THR A 165 -2.04 5.35 29.38
N ILE A 166 -1.57 4.65 28.34
CA ILE A 166 -0.51 5.14 27.43
C ILE A 166 -1.07 6.14 26.44
N LEU A 167 -2.19 5.79 25.78
CA LEU A 167 -2.82 6.65 24.78
C LEU A 167 -3.14 8.05 25.30
N SER A 168 -3.65 8.15 26.54
CA SER A 168 -4.03 9.43 27.15
C SER A 168 -2.83 10.32 27.51
N ARG A 169 -1.61 9.78 27.55
CA ARG A 169 -0.38 10.50 27.88
C ARG A 169 0.46 10.90 26.67
N CYS A 170 0.02 10.51 25.48
CA CYS A 170 0.71 10.79 24.23
C CYS A 170 -0.09 11.76 23.36
N LEU A 171 0.63 12.60 22.62
CA LEU A 171 0.07 13.33 21.51
C LEU A 171 -0.02 12.38 20.32
N GLN A 172 -1.25 12.08 19.86
CA GLN A 172 -1.50 11.03 18.89
C GLN A 172 -1.63 11.59 17.48
N PHE A 173 -0.93 10.96 16.54
CA PHE A 173 -1.03 11.23 15.11
C PHE A 173 -1.30 9.95 14.33
N HIS A 174 -2.34 9.96 13.55
CA HIS A 174 -2.65 8.85 12.64
C HIS A 174 -2.16 9.17 11.22
N LEU A 175 -1.24 8.33 10.72
CA LEU A 175 -0.75 8.41 9.36
C LEU A 175 -1.65 7.58 8.43
N LYS A 176 -2.07 8.20 7.33
CA LYS A 176 -2.93 7.56 6.34
C LYS A 176 -2.11 6.74 5.36
N ALA A 177 -2.66 5.61 4.92
CA ALA A 177 -2.14 4.91 3.76
C ALA A 177 -2.12 5.84 2.54
N LEU A 178 -1.07 5.76 1.73
CA LEU A 178 -0.95 6.56 0.52
C LEU A 178 -1.90 6.01 -0.55
N ASP A 179 -2.49 6.90 -1.34
CA ASP A 179 -3.23 6.47 -2.51
C ASP A 179 -2.29 6.10 -3.68
N VAL A 180 -2.85 5.45 -4.68
CA VAL A 180 -2.08 4.96 -5.85
C VAL A 180 -1.39 6.12 -6.59
N GLU A 181 -2.05 7.27 -6.70
CA GLU A 181 -1.50 8.42 -7.41
C GLU A 181 -0.36 9.10 -6.66
N GLN A 182 -0.44 9.18 -5.34
CA GLN A 182 0.66 9.68 -4.51
C GLN A 182 1.91 8.81 -4.66
N ILE A 183 1.75 7.50 -4.63
CA ILE A 183 2.86 6.55 -4.81
C ILE A 183 3.41 6.63 -6.23
N ARG A 184 2.55 6.63 -7.24
CA ARG A 184 2.95 6.74 -8.65
C ARG A 184 3.76 8.01 -8.90
N HIS A 185 3.28 9.14 -8.41
CA HIS A 185 3.97 10.43 -8.55
C HIS A 185 5.36 10.42 -7.91
N GLN A 186 5.49 9.84 -6.73
CA GLN A 186 6.76 9.71 -6.04
C GLN A 186 7.73 8.77 -6.78
N LEU A 187 7.24 7.65 -7.29
CA LEU A 187 8.07 6.74 -8.10
C LEU A 187 8.56 7.40 -9.38
N GLU A 188 7.70 8.15 -10.06
CA GLU A 188 8.08 8.92 -11.25
C GLU A 188 9.17 9.94 -10.93
N HIS A 189 9.01 10.70 -9.85
CA HIS A 189 10.01 11.65 -9.39
C HIS A 189 11.35 10.98 -9.10
N ILE A 190 11.37 9.89 -8.36
CA ILE A 190 12.58 9.15 -8.00
C ILE A 190 13.28 8.60 -9.24
N LEU A 191 12.54 7.98 -10.16
CA LEU A 191 13.12 7.39 -11.36
C LEU A 191 13.66 8.45 -12.33
N ASN A 192 13.03 9.61 -12.40
CA ASN A 192 13.56 10.76 -13.15
C ASN A 192 14.88 11.26 -12.54
N GLU A 193 14.95 11.41 -11.22
CA GLU A 193 16.18 11.85 -10.52
C GLU A 193 17.31 10.81 -10.62
N GLU A 194 16.97 9.53 -10.67
CA GLU A 194 17.94 8.44 -10.85
C GLU A 194 18.30 8.20 -12.32
N HIS A 195 17.69 8.92 -13.25
CA HIS A 195 17.88 8.76 -14.70
C HIS A 195 17.59 7.34 -15.19
N ILE A 196 16.54 6.72 -14.65
CA ILE A 196 16.08 5.38 -15.00
C ILE A 196 14.88 5.50 -15.94
N ALA A 197 14.97 4.88 -17.12
CA ALA A 197 13.87 4.82 -18.06
C ALA A 197 12.71 3.99 -17.46
N HIS A 198 11.50 4.47 -17.61
CA HIS A 198 10.30 3.85 -17.06
C HIS A 198 9.09 4.09 -17.95
N GLU A 199 8.13 3.17 -17.89
CA GLU A 199 6.87 3.28 -18.58
C GLU A 199 5.74 3.64 -17.61
N PRO A 200 4.80 4.53 -17.98
CA PRO A 200 3.72 4.97 -17.10
C PRO A 200 2.87 3.81 -16.54
N ARG A 201 2.60 2.81 -17.37
CA ARG A 201 1.81 1.64 -16.95
C ARG A 201 2.56 0.79 -15.92
N ALA A 202 3.87 0.65 -16.05
CA ALA A 202 4.70 -0.05 -15.07
C ALA A 202 4.61 0.63 -13.70
N LEU A 203 4.66 1.95 -13.63
CA LEU A 203 4.52 2.71 -12.40
C LEU A 203 3.13 2.54 -11.76
N GLN A 204 2.09 2.48 -12.58
CA GLN A 204 0.72 2.23 -12.11
C GLN A 204 0.58 0.85 -11.47
N LEU A 205 1.14 -0.18 -12.08
CA LEU A 205 1.14 -1.54 -11.55
C LEU A 205 1.91 -1.63 -10.23
N LEU A 206 3.10 -1.06 -10.15
CA LEU A 206 3.91 -1.02 -8.93
C LEU A 206 3.20 -0.27 -7.80
N SER A 207 2.60 0.87 -8.09
CA SER A 207 1.90 1.70 -7.12
C SER A 207 0.68 0.98 -6.55
N ARG A 208 -0.04 0.26 -7.38
CA ARG A 208 -1.20 -0.55 -6.95
C ARG A 208 -0.76 -1.74 -6.10
N ALA A 209 0.29 -2.44 -6.50
CA ALA A 209 0.83 -3.59 -5.76
C ALA A 209 1.39 -3.20 -4.38
N ALA A 210 1.82 -1.97 -4.21
CA ALA A 210 2.34 -1.44 -2.96
C ALA A 210 1.28 -1.28 -1.86
N ASP A 211 0.01 -1.20 -2.22
CA ASP A 211 -1.12 -1.15 -1.29
C ASP A 211 -0.96 -0.12 -0.15
N GLY A 212 -0.66 1.12 -0.54
CA GLY A 212 -0.54 2.23 0.39
C GLY A 212 0.82 2.39 1.08
N SER A 213 1.76 1.46 0.89
CA SER A 213 3.09 1.48 1.48
C SER A 213 4.14 1.97 0.50
N LEU A 214 4.70 3.16 0.74
CA LEU A 214 5.80 3.68 -0.09
C LEU A 214 7.06 2.81 0.03
N ARG A 215 7.34 2.25 1.20
CA ARG A 215 8.47 1.33 1.38
C ARG A 215 8.36 0.11 0.47
N ASP A 216 7.18 -0.50 0.42
CA ASP A 216 6.93 -1.65 -0.44
C ASP A 216 6.98 -1.27 -1.93
N ALA A 217 6.49 -0.08 -2.28
CA ALA A 217 6.61 0.47 -3.63
C ALA A 217 8.09 0.60 -4.07
N LEU A 218 8.94 1.12 -3.21
CA LEU A 218 10.37 1.27 -3.50
C LEU A 218 11.09 -0.07 -3.59
N SER A 219 10.75 -1.02 -2.74
CA SER A 219 11.30 -2.40 -2.81
C SER A 219 10.89 -3.11 -4.10
N LEU A 220 9.62 -3.00 -4.50
CA LEU A 220 9.13 -3.54 -5.76
C LEU A 220 9.79 -2.87 -6.96
N THR A 221 10.04 -1.56 -6.88
CA THR A 221 10.71 -0.81 -7.94
C THR A 221 12.17 -1.24 -8.09
N ASP A 222 12.89 -1.49 -7.01
CA ASP A 222 14.25 -2.07 -7.06
C ASP A 222 14.26 -3.42 -7.76
N GLN A 223 13.30 -4.29 -7.45
CA GLN A 223 13.13 -5.58 -8.12
C GLN A 223 12.82 -5.42 -9.62
N ALA A 224 11.96 -4.46 -9.96
CA ALA A 224 11.60 -4.17 -11.34
C ALA A 224 12.80 -3.66 -12.16
N ILE A 225 13.65 -2.84 -11.58
CA ILE A 225 14.90 -2.36 -12.21
C ILE A 225 15.83 -3.54 -12.49
N ALA A 226 16.01 -4.42 -11.51
CA ALA A 226 16.85 -5.61 -11.67
C ALA A 226 16.30 -6.58 -12.73
N SER A 227 14.99 -6.80 -12.76
CA SER A 227 14.33 -7.68 -13.72
C SER A 227 14.28 -7.10 -15.14
N GLY A 228 14.29 -5.77 -15.27
CA GLY A 228 14.17 -5.04 -16.53
C GLY A 228 15.51 -4.57 -17.12
N ASP A 229 16.62 -5.13 -16.69
CA ASP A 229 17.96 -4.76 -17.14
C ASP A 229 18.24 -3.24 -17.00
N GLY A 230 17.95 -2.70 -15.84
CA GLY A 230 18.14 -1.29 -15.51
C GLY A 230 17.03 -0.35 -15.95
N GLN A 231 15.92 -0.89 -16.45
CA GLN A 231 14.73 -0.12 -16.85
C GLN A 231 13.47 -0.65 -16.16
N VAL A 232 12.48 0.20 -15.98
CA VAL A 232 11.17 -0.18 -15.44
C VAL A 232 10.18 -0.28 -16.59
N SER A 233 10.09 -1.48 -17.18
CA SER A 233 9.17 -1.76 -18.29
C SER A 233 7.89 -2.44 -17.80
N THR A 234 6.79 -2.21 -18.49
CA THR A 234 5.50 -2.84 -18.19
C THR A 234 5.59 -4.37 -18.29
N GLN A 235 6.31 -4.87 -19.27
CA GLN A 235 6.50 -6.31 -19.48
C GLN A 235 7.23 -6.95 -18.30
N ALA A 236 8.35 -6.37 -17.86
CA ALA A 236 9.13 -6.90 -16.74
C ALA A 236 8.35 -6.83 -15.42
N VAL A 237 7.63 -5.72 -15.17
CA VAL A 237 6.80 -5.54 -13.98
C VAL A 237 5.63 -6.51 -13.96
N SER A 238 4.92 -6.69 -15.07
CA SER A 238 3.81 -7.66 -15.18
C SER A 238 4.28 -9.08 -14.92
N ALA A 239 5.44 -9.47 -15.48
CA ALA A 239 6.02 -10.79 -15.23
C ALA A 239 6.44 -10.98 -13.76
N MET A 240 7.06 -9.97 -13.16
CA MET A 240 7.47 -9.97 -11.76
C MET A 240 6.30 -10.07 -10.79
N LEU A 241 5.22 -9.34 -11.05
CA LEU A 241 4.00 -9.34 -10.22
C LEU A 241 3.07 -10.53 -10.53
N GLY A 242 3.34 -11.28 -11.61
CA GLY A 242 2.46 -12.36 -12.05
C GLY A 242 1.10 -11.86 -12.58
N THR A 243 1.05 -10.63 -13.08
CA THR A 243 -0.16 -10.05 -13.66
C THR A 243 -0.19 -10.25 -15.16
N LEU A 244 -1.40 -10.29 -15.73
CA LEU A 244 -1.59 -10.19 -17.18
C LEU A 244 -1.26 -8.77 -17.66
N ASP A 245 -0.83 -8.66 -18.91
CA ASP A 245 -0.80 -7.37 -19.56
C ASP A 245 -2.25 -6.85 -19.81
N ASP A 246 -2.37 -5.55 -20.05
CA ASP A 246 -3.69 -4.91 -20.21
C ASP A 246 -4.47 -5.48 -21.38
N ASP A 247 -3.79 -5.84 -22.46
CA ASP A 247 -4.42 -6.41 -23.64
C ASP A 247 -5.07 -7.75 -23.35
N GLN A 248 -4.40 -8.61 -22.62
CA GLN A 248 -4.91 -9.93 -22.25
C GLN A 248 -6.04 -9.87 -21.23
N ALA A 249 -5.90 -9.03 -20.21
CA ALA A 249 -6.95 -8.82 -19.22
C ALA A 249 -8.21 -8.23 -19.89
N LEU A 250 -8.05 -7.27 -20.79
CA LEU A 250 -9.16 -6.69 -21.55
C LEU A 250 -9.81 -7.71 -22.48
N SER A 251 -9.02 -8.57 -23.13
CA SER A 251 -9.56 -9.65 -23.98
C SER A 251 -10.44 -10.61 -23.17
N LEU A 252 -10.08 -10.90 -21.91
CA LEU A 252 -10.94 -11.68 -21.00
C LEU A 252 -12.25 -10.96 -20.69
N VAL A 253 -12.20 -9.66 -20.39
CA VAL A 253 -13.40 -8.85 -20.14
C VAL A 253 -14.30 -8.85 -21.38
N GLU A 254 -13.75 -8.64 -22.56
CA GLU A 254 -14.48 -8.68 -23.83
C GLU A 254 -15.14 -10.05 -24.05
N ALA A 255 -14.42 -11.13 -23.82
CA ALA A 255 -14.94 -12.50 -23.98
C ALA A 255 -16.11 -12.78 -23.02
N VAL A 256 -16.06 -12.28 -21.79
CA VAL A 256 -17.16 -12.39 -20.83
C VAL A 256 -18.36 -11.56 -21.27
N VAL A 257 -18.15 -10.33 -21.72
CA VAL A 257 -19.20 -9.44 -22.22
C VAL A 257 -19.88 -10.02 -23.45
N ASP A 258 -19.13 -10.65 -24.35
CA ASP A 258 -19.65 -11.29 -25.56
C ASP A 258 -20.24 -12.67 -25.28
N ALA A 259 -20.25 -13.14 -24.05
CA ALA A 259 -20.67 -14.50 -23.65
C ALA A 259 -19.95 -15.63 -24.42
N ASN A 260 -18.71 -15.40 -24.79
CA ASN A 260 -17.91 -16.36 -25.54
C ASN A 260 -17.11 -17.27 -24.60
N GLY A 261 -17.73 -18.35 -24.14
CA GLY A 261 -17.13 -19.30 -23.19
C GLY A 261 -15.88 -20.00 -23.72
N GLU A 262 -15.84 -20.32 -25.00
CA GLU A 262 -14.64 -20.95 -25.62
C GLU A 262 -13.45 -19.99 -25.58
N ARG A 263 -13.67 -18.73 -25.88
CA ARG A 263 -12.64 -17.69 -25.81
C ARG A 263 -12.16 -17.47 -24.38
N VAL A 264 -13.07 -17.45 -23.41
CA VAL A 264 -12.73 -17.34 -21.99
C VAL A 264 -11.81 -18.48 -21.58
N MET A 265 -12.13 -19.72 -21.89
CA MET A 265 -11.31 -20.89 -21.54
C MET A 265 -9.96 -20.88 -22.25
N SER A 266 -9.91 -20.48 -23.50
CA SER A 266 -8.65 -20.31 -24.24
C SER A 266 -7.72 -19.30 -23.56
N LEU A 267 -8.24 -18.14 -23.17
CA LEU A 267 -7.48 -17.10 -22.51
C LEU A 267 -7.01 -17.52 -21.10
N ILE A 268 -7.82 -18.28 -20.36
CA ILE A 268 -7.42 -18.84 -19.07
C ILE A 268 -6.26 -19.83 -19.27
N ASN A 269 -6.30 -20.69 -20.28
CA ASN A 269 -5.22 -21.62 -20.57
C ASN A 269 -3.92 -20.90 -20.95
N GLU A 270 -3.99 -19.84 -21.75
CA GLU A 270 -2.84 -18.99 -22.07
C GLU A 270 -2.24 -18.35 -20.81
N ALA A 271 -3.10 -17.83 -19.93
CA ALA A 271 -2.71 -17.26 -18.66
C ALA A 271 -2.01 -18.29 -17.75
N ALA A 272 -2.57 -19.50 -17.65
CA ALA A 272 -1.98 -20.59 -16.89
C ALA A 272 -0.59 -20.98 -17.41
N ALA A 273 -0.42 -21.01 -18.72
CA ALA A 273 0.87 -21.33 -19.36
C ALA A 273 1.96 -20.29 -19.04
N ARG A 274 1.57 -19.06 -18.73
CA ARG A 274 2.49 -17.98 -18.33
C ARG A 274 2.76 -17.92 -16.83
N GLY A 275 2.13 -18.76 -16.02
CA GLY A 275 2.33 -18.82 -14.58
C GLY A 275 1.79 -17.57 -13.86
N ILE A 276 0.68 -17.00 -14.31
CA ILE A 276 0.08 -15.82 -13.66
C ILE A 276 -0.41 -16.14 -12.26
N GLU A 277 -0.50 -15.09 -11.44
CA GLU A 277 -1.13 -15.14 -10.14
C GLU A 277 -2.65 -14.95 -10.31
N TRP A 278 -3.45 -15.94 -9.89
CA TRP A 278 -4.89 -16.01 -10.17
C TRP A 278 -5.71 -14.91 -9.53
N GLU A 279 -5.36 -14.50 -8.32
CA GLU A 279 -6.04 -13.37 -7.68
C GLU A 279 -5.75 -12.06 -8.41
N ALA A 280 -4.51 -11.88 -8.87
CA ALA A 280 -4.10 -10.71 -9.64
C ALA A 280 -4.89 -10.58 -10.95
N LEU A 281 -5.23 -11.71 -11.59
CA LEU A 281 -6.09 -11.73 -12.77
C LEU A 281 -7.47 -11.12 -12.47
N LEU A 282 -8.12 -11.56 -11.40
CA LEU A 282 -9.43 -11.00 -11.02
C LEU A 282 -9.33 -9.53 -10.64
N VAL A 283 -8.29 -9.12 -9.94
CA VAL A 283 -8.04 -7.71 -9.59
C VAL A 283 -7.89 -6.85 -10.85
N GLU A 284 -7.16 -7.33 -11.84
CA GLU A 284 -6.97 -6.60 -13.10
C GLU A 284 -8.27 -6.47 -13.88
N MET A 285 -9.04 -7.52 -13.97
CA MET A 285 -10.37 -7.48 -14.61
C MET A 285 -11.32 -6.52 -13.90
N LEU A 286 -11.34 -6.54 -12.54
CA LEU A 286 -12.14 -5.62 -11.73
C LEU A 286 -11.74 -4.17 -11.98
N SER A 287 -10.44 -3.90 -12.06
CA SER A 287 -9.90 -2.58 -12.36
C SER A 287 -10.34 -2.07 -13.73
N LEU A 288 -10.32 -2.92 -14.76
CA LEU A 288 -10.79 -2.57 -16.10
C LEU A 288 -12.29 -2.30 -16.11
N LEU A 289 -13.10 -3.12 -15.46
CA LEU A 289 -14.54 -2.90 -15.33
C LEU A 289 -14.86 -1.58 -14.63
N HIS A 290 -14.14 -1.26 -13.57
CA HIS A 290 -14.27 0.03 -12.89
C HIS A 290 -13.97 1.20 -13.85
N ARG A 291 -12.85 1.13 -14.57
CA ARG A 291 -12.49 2.17 -15.53
C ARG A 291 -13.50 2.33 -16.65
N ILE A 292 -14.04 1.23 -17.17
CA ILE A 292 -15.13 1.27 -18.16
C ILE A 292 -16.36 2.01 -17.59
N ALA A 293 -16.73 1.71 -16.35
CA ALA A 293 -17.84 2.40 -15.68
C ALA A 293 -17.58 3.90 -15.51
N MET A 294 -16.35 4.29 -15.15
CA MET A 294 -15.97 5.69 -15.04
C MET A 294 -16.00 6.41 -16.39
N VAL A 295 -15.58 5.76 -17.47
CA VAL A 295 -15.62 6.31 -18.83
C VAL A 295 -17.06 6.50 -19.31
N GLN A 296 -18.00 5.66 -18.88
CA GLN A 296 -19.43 5.85 -19.15
C GLN A 296 -19.97 7.15 -18.57
N LEU A 297 -19.45 7.57 -17.39
CA LEU A 297 -19.84 8.84 -16.76
C LEU A 297 -19.07 10.03 -17.33
N SER A 298 -17.78 9.86 -17.56
CA SER A 298 -16.89 10.91 -18.04
C SER A 298 -15.88 10.35 -19.03
N PRO A 299 -16.00 10.68 -20.33
CA PRO A 299 -15.05 10.22 -21.35
C PRO A 299 -13.59 10.60 -21.07
N ALA A 300 -13.35 11.63 -20.27
CA ALA A 300 -12.01 12.06 -19.86
C ALA A 300 -11.40 11.24 -18.72
N ALA A 301 -12.15 10.31 -18.12
CA ALA A 301 -11.70 9.50 -16.99
C ALA A 301 -10.64 8.45 -17.36
N LEU A 302 -10.38 8.23 -18.65
CA LEU A 302 -9.34 7.32 -19.12
C LEU A 302 -7.98 8.01 -19.06
N GLY A 303 -7.07 7.48 -18.22
CA GLY A 303 -5.73 8.02 -18.07
C GLY A 303 -4.78 7.64 -19.22
N SER A 304 -3.66 8.35 -19.31
CA SER A 304 -2.61 8.09 -20.32
C SER A 304 -1.95 6.71 -20.22
N ASP A 305 -2.04 6.08 -19.06
CA ASP A 305 -1.55 4.73 -18.80
C ASP A 305 -2.31 3.64 -19.56
N MET A 306 -3.50 3.95 -20.08
CA MET A 306 -4.35 3.04 -20.85
C MET A 306 -4.35 3.32 -22.37
N ALA A 307 -3.41 4.14 -22.87
CA ALA A 307 -3.40 4.56 -24.27
C ALA A 307 -3.40 3.40 -25.28
N ALA A 308 -2.70 2.30 -24.96
CA ALA A 308 -2.62 1.13 -25.86
C ALA A 308 -3.96 0.41 -26.07
N ILE A 309 -4.88 0.51 -25.11
CA ILE A 309 -6.19 -0.17 -25.14
C ILE A 309 -7.37 0.80 -25.11
N GLU A 310 -7.09 2.08 -25.21
CA GLU A 310 -8.07 3.16 -25.07
C GLU A 310 -9.29 2.97 -25.96
N GLN A 311 -9.09 2.66 -27.23
CA GLN A 311 -10.18 2.51 -28.19
C GLN A 311 -11.11 1.35 -27.82
N ARG A 312 -10.55 0.22 -27.39
CA ARG A 312 -11.32 -0.95 -26.97
C ARG A 312 -12.10 -0.68 -25.67
N MET A 313 -11.50 0.04 -24.74
CA MET A 313 -12.15 0.47 -23.50
C MET A 313 -13.35 1.39 -23.78
N ARG A 314 -13.18 2.36 -24.68
CA ARG A 314 -14.25 3.28 -25.09
C ARG A 314 -15.37 2.54 -25.81
N GLU A 315 -15.04 1.54 -26.63
CA GLU A 315 -16.04 0.70 -27.28
C GLU A 315 -16.88 -0.08 -26.28
N LEU A 316 -16.26 -0.71 -25.28
CA LEU A 316 -16.97 -1.39 -24.20
C LEU A 316 -17.84 -0.42 -23.39
N ALA A 317 -17.32 0.77 -23.06
CA ALA A 317 -18.08 1.79 -22.34
C ALA A 317 -19.36 2.22 -23.09
N ARG A 318 -19.30 2.24 -24.42
CA ARG A 318 -20.44 2.61 -25.29
C ARG A 318 -21.42 1.46 -25.46
N THR A 319 -20.99 0.22 -25.58
CA THR A 319 -21.78 -0.94 -25.93
C THR A 319 -22.37 -1.71 -24.77
N VAL A 320 -21.71 -1.71 -23.60
CA VAL A 320 -22.15 -2.46 -22.44
C VAL A 320 -23.13 -1.62 -21.61
N PRO A 321 -24.36 -2.11 -21.37
CA PRO A 321 -25.29 -1.42 -20.48
C PRO A 321 -24.70 -1.26 -19.06
N PRO A 322 -24.89 -0.12 -18.38
CA PRO A 322 -24.36 0.12 -17.04
C PRO A 322 -24.78 -0.96 -16.02
N GLY A 323 -26.00 -1.47 -16.11
CA GLY A 323 -26.49 -2.53 -15.22
C GLY A 323 -25.74 -3.84 -15.41
N ASP A 324 -25.44 -4.22 -16.63
CA ASP A 324 -24.68 -5.43 -16.96
C ASP A 324 -23.24 -5.32 -16.44
N LEU A 325 -22.64 -4.14 -16.59
CA LEU A 325 -21.30 -3.85 -16.10
C LEU A 325 -21.22 -4.00 -14.58
N GLN A 326 -22.23 -3.51 -13.85
CA GLN A 326 -22.30 -3.67 -12.39
C GLN A 326 -22.46 -5.14 -12.00
N LEU A 327 -23.22 -5.92 -12.75
CA LEU A 327 -23.39 -7.35 -12.51
C LEU A 327 -22.06 -8.11 -12.70
N TYR A 328 -21.32 -7.83 -13.75
CA TYR A 328 -19.98 -8.42 -13.95
C TYR A 328 -19.02 -8.04 -12.84
N TYR A 329 -18.99 -6.76 -12.48
CA TYR A 329 -18.14 -6.29 -11.37
C TYR A 329 -18.48 -7.01 -10.07
N GLN A 330 -19.75 -7.08 -9.71
CA GLN A 330 -20.20 -7.75 -8.48
C GLN A 330 -19.87 -9.25 -8.48
N THR A 331 -20.07 -9.92 -9.60
CA THR A 331 -19.76 -11.36 -9.72
C THR A 331 -18.28 -11.63 -9.54
N LEU A 332 -17.42 -10.84 -10.18
CA LEU A 332 -15.96 -10.97 -10.03
C LEU A 332 -15.47 -10.58 -8.63
N LEU A 333 -16.07 -9.59 -7.99
CA LEU A 333 -15.73 -9.17 -6.64
C LEU A 333 -16.04 -10.28 -5.63
N ILE A 334 -17.20 -10.91 -5.74
CA ILE A 334 -17.58 -12.05 -4.90
C ILE A 334 -16.63 -13.24 -5.14
N GLY A 335 -16.33 -13.54 -6.41
CA GLY A 335 -15.39 -14.59 -6.77
C GLY A 335 -14.00 -14.38 -6.18
N ARG A 336 -13.50 -13.15 -6.17
CA ARG A 336 -12.25 -12.80 -5.51
C ARG A 336 -12.31 -13.05 -4.00
N LYS A 337 -13.40 -12.64 -3.35
CA LYS A 337 -13.60 -12.85 -1.90
C LYS A 337 -13.63 -14.32 -1.55
N GLU A 338 -14.23 -15.16 -2.38
CA GLU A 338 -14.38 -16.59 -2.16
C GLU A 338 -13.16 -17.41 -2.60
N LEU A 339 -12.22 -16.81 -3.31
CA LEU A 339 -11.06 -17.49 -3.90
C LEU A 339 -10.22 -18.29 -2.87
N PRO A 340 -9.99 -17.81 -1.62
CA PRO A 340 -9.27 -18.58 -0.61
C PRO A 340 -9.93 -19.92 -0.23
N TRP A 341 -11.23 -20.06 -0.44
CA TRP A 341 -12.00 -21.25 -0.09
C TRP A 341 -12.22 -22.23 -1.26
N ALA A 342 -11.77 -21.86 -2.45
CA ALA A 342 -11.81 -22.75 -3.60
C ALA A 342 -10.82 -23.93 -3.41
N PRO A 343 -11.12 -25.13 -3.97
CA PRO A 343 -10.19 -26.26 -3.94
C PRO A 343 -8.79 -25.94 -4.45
N ASP A 344 -8.69 -25.18 -5.53
CA ASP A 344 -7.50 -24.50 -5.99
C ASP A 344 -7.87 -23.13 -6.60
N ARG A 345 -6.89 -22.25 -6.75
CA ARG A 345 -7.14 -20.88 -7.20
C ARG A 345 -7.57 -20.80 -8.65
N ARG A 346 -7.04 -21.64 -9.52
CA ARG A 346 -7.46 -21.71 -10.92
C ARG A 346 -8.93 -22.09 -11.04
N MET A 347 -9.33 -23.13 -10.34
CA MET A 347 -10.72 -23.60 -10.32
C MET A 347 -11.67 -22.51 -9.80
N GLY A 348 -11.25 -21.78 -8.78
CA GLY A 348 -12.02 -20.64 -8.24
C GLY A 348 -12.22 -19.53 -9.27
N VAL A 349 -11.21 -19.20 -10.06
CA VAL A 349 -11.31 -18.22 -11.14
C VAL A 349 -12.20 -18.74 -12.28
N GLU A 350 -12.01 -19.98 -12.69
CA GLU A 350 -12.83 -20.61 -13.72
C GLU A 350 -14.32 -20.58 -13.35
N MET A 351 -14.66 -20.96 -12.12
CA MET A 351 -16.04 -20.92 -11.63
C MET A 351 -16.60 -19.50 -11.56
N THR A 352 -15.80 -18.53 -11.19
CA THR A 352 -16.20 -17.12 -11.17
C THR A 352 -16.55 -16.62 -12.57
N LEU A 353 -15.73 -16.93 -13.57
CA LEU A 353 -15.99 -16.54 -14.95
C LEU A 353 -17.15 -17.31 -15.57
N LEU A 354 -17.33 -18.59 -15.26
CA LEU A 354 -18.51 -19.37 -15.65
C LEU A 354 -19.78 -18.78 -15.06
N ARG A 355 -19.74 -18.32 -13.82
CA ARG A 355 -20.88 -17.64 -13.17
C ARG A 355 -21.23 -16.34 -13.90
N ALA A 356 -20.23 -15.55 -14.28
CA ALA A 356 -20.43 -14.34 -15.07
C ALA A 356 -21.07 -14.63 -16.44
N LEU A 357 -20.66 -15.72 -17.09
CA LEU A 357 -21.25 -16.18 -18.34
C LEU A 357 -22.70 -16.67 -18.14
N ALA A 358 -22.97 -17.41 -17.06
CA ALA A 358 -24.29 -17.95 -16.74
C ALA A 358 -25.33 -16.86 -16.45
N PHE A 359 -24.92 -15.76 -15.85
CA PHE A 359 -25.78 -14.61 -15.56
C PHE A 359 -25.81 -13.59 -16.70
N HIS A 360 -25.39 -13.96 -17.91
CA HIS A 360 -25.39 -13.06 -19.05
C HIS A 360 -26.84 -12.67 -19.40
N PRO A 361 -27.20 -11.37 -19.41
CA PRO A 361 -28.60 -10.93 -19.56
C PRO A 361 -29.19 -11.13 -20.96
N ARG A 362 -28.40 -11.58 -21.93
CA ARG A 362 -28.82 -11.69 -23.36
C ARG A 362 -29.12 -13.11 -23.80
N MET A 363 -29.14 -14.11 -22.94
CA MET A 363 -29.71 -15.41 -23.33
C MET A 363 -31.20 -15.43 -23.03
N PRO A 364 -32.10 -15.29 -24.03
CA PRO A 364 -33.45 -15.74 -23.84
C PRO A 364 -33.38 -17.24 -23.62
N VAL A 365 -33.76 -17.70 -22.44
CA VAL A 365 -34.00 -19.10 -22.20
C VAL A 365 -35.10 -19.50 -23.20
N SER A 366 -34.73 -20.17 -24.30
CA SER A 366 -35.71 -20.68 -25.23
C SER A 366 -36.41 -21.84 -24.53
N TYR A 367 -37.59 -21.56 -24.00
CA TYR A 367 -38.50 -22.56 -23.41
C TYR A 367 -39.12 -23.51 -24.49
N THR A 368 -38.55 -23.56 -25.68
CA THR A 368 -39.09 -24.33 -26.80
C THR A 368 -38.95 -25.85 -26.62
N HIS A 369 -38.19 -26.35 -25.67
CA HIS A 369 -38.06 -27.81 -25.47
C HIS A 369 -38.95 -28.43 -24.38
N LEU A 370 -39.67 -27.64 -23.59
CA LEU A 370 -40.57 -28.19 -22.55
C LEU A 370 -42.02 -28.37 -22.95
N ARG A 371 -42.43 -27.94 -24.16
CA ARG A 371 -43.79 -28.11 -24.64
C ARG A 371 -44.00 -29.28 -25.61
N ALA A 372 -43.00 -30.06 -25.93
CA ALA A 372 -43.11 -31.15 -26.91
C ALA A 372 -43.56 -32.50 -26.31
N HIS A 373 -43.74 -32.61 -25.00
CA HIS A 373 -44.10 -33.86 -24.34
C HIS A 373 -45.53 -33.93 -23.73
N GLU A 374 -46.35 -32.89 -23.81
CA GLU A 374 -47.68 -32.89 -23.18
C GLU A 374 -48.88 -33.02 -24.18
N THR A 375 -48.67 -33.31 -25.44
CA THR A 375 -49.75 -33.40 -26.38
C THR A 375 -49.91 -34.74 -27.10
N SER A 376 -49.51 -35.87 -26.47
CA SER A 376 -49.72 -37.18 -27.09
C SER A 376 -50.41 -38.22 -26.20
N THR A 377 -51.31 -37.83 -25.29
CA THR A 377 -52.15 -38.81 -24.55
C THR A 377 -53.53 -38.24 -24.27
N VAL A 378 -54.26 -37.79 -25.24
CA VAL A 378 -55.76 -37.80 -25.20
C VAL A 378 -56.26 -37.91 -26.63
N SER A 379 -56.29 -39.11 -27.12
CA SER A 379 -57.28 -39.50 -28.15
C SER A 379 -57.30 -40.99 -28.26
N ARG A 380 -58.17 -41.62 -27.44
CA ARG A 380 -58.89 -42.89 -27.72
C ARG A 380 -59.69 -43.29 -26.52
N MET A 381 -60.90 -42.83 -26.46
CA MET A 381 -62.13 -43.62 -26.28
C MET A 381 -63.30 -42.67 -26.32
#